data_5f5102dcad2e3b57b575855fa72f699a
#
_entry.id   5f5102dcad2e3b57b575855fa72f699a
#
_cell.length_a   1.000
_cell.length_b   1.000
_cell.length_c   1.000
_cell.angle_alpha   90.00
_cell.angle_beta   90.00
_cell.angle_gamma   90.00
#
_symmetry.space_group_name_H-M   'P 1'
#
loop_
_entity.id
_entity.type
_entity.pdbx_description
1 polymer ?
#
loop_
_entity_poly.entity_id
_entity_poly.type
_entity_poly.pdbx_seq_one_letter_code
_entity_poly.pdbx_strand_id
1 'polypeptide(L)'
;MDVTAIIDSLNDAQRQAVSAPSRSMLVLAGAGSGKTRVLVHRIAWLIKIEHVSPHNILAVTFTNKAAKEMRGRVEELLNISARSMWIGTFHGLAHRLLRQHSEEAKLPSTFQVIDSDDQLRLIKRLMKAMNIDDTRWPPKQMVWFINAQKDEGIRASHIQETGDLYQQKQLEIYHRQIISLFQYYLYCQKIVDLRLI
;
A
#
# COMPACT_ATOMS: atom_id res chain seq x y z
N MET A 1 27.52 -1.42 23.75
CA MET A 1 27.28 -1.06 22.33
C MET A 1 27.28 0.45 22.23
N ASP A 2 27.99 0.98 21.26
CA ASP A 2 28.00 2.42 21.03
C ASP A 2 26.71 2.84 20.32
N VAL A 3 25.87 3.58 21.04
CA VAL A 3 24.58 4.10 20.53
C VAL A 3 24.72 5.55 20.09
N THR A 4 25.88 6.14 20.29
CA THR A 4 26.19 7.55 20.06
C THR A 4 25.81 7.99 18.66
N ALA A 5 26.19 7.22 17.64
CA ALA A 5 25.85 7.50 16.24
C ALA A 5 24.35 7.56 15.95
N ILE A 6 23.52 6.86 16.76
CA ILE A 6 22.07 6.80 16.54
C ILE A 6 21.34 7.97 17.23
N ILE A 7 21.81 8.45 18.39
CA ILE A 7 21.04 9.39 19.22
C ILE A 7 21.65 10.78 19.38
N ASP A 8 22.97 10.95 19.26
CA ASP A 8 23.64 12.22 19.59
C ASP A 8 23.22 13.40 18.73
N SER A 9 22.92 13.13 17.47
CA SER A 9 22.50 14.17 16.54
C SER A 9 21.00 14.57 16.67
N LEU A 10 20.26 13.96 17.59
CA LEU A 10 18.83 14.18 17.81
C LEU A 10 18.58 15.13 18.96
N ASN A 11 17.53 15.94 18.89
CA ASN A 11 17.01 16.67 20.04
C ASN A 11 16.24 15.75 21.01
N ASP A 12 15.90 16.24 22.20
CA ASP A 12 15.32 15.42 23.26
C ASP A 12 13.98 14.78 22.87
N ALA A 13 13.08 15.50 22.18
CA ALA A 13 11.82 14.95 21.69
C ALA A 13 12.04 13.86 20.62
N GLN A 14 13.01 14.05 19.75
CA GLN A 14 13.40 13.06 18.73
C GLN A 14 14.03 11.82 19.39
N ARG A 15 14.90 11.99 20.38
CA ARG A 15 15.48 10.90 21.17
C ARG A 15 14.41 10.07 21.86
N GLN A 16 13.46 10.75 22.52
CA GLN A 16 12.32 10.08 23.17
C GLN A 16 11.51 9.23 22.18
N ALA A 17 11.23 9.76 20.99
CA ALA A 17 10.51 9.02 19.95
C ALA A 17 11.33 7.84 19.40
N VAL A 18 12.64 7.99 19.23
CA VAL A 18 13.54 6.94 18.71
C VAL A 18 13.72 5.81 19.72
N SER A 19 13.92 6.11 21.00
CA SER A 19 14.16 5.11 22.05
C SER A 19 12.88 4.60 22.75
N ALA A 20 11.71 5.02 22.29
CA ALA A 20 10.45 4.58 22.89
C ALA A 20 10.31 3.04 22.84
N PRO A 21 9.63 2.42 23.84
CA PRO A 21 9.37 0.98 23.83
C PRO A 21 8.66 0.51 22.55
N SER A 22 8.80 -0.78 22.23
CA SER A 22 8.16 -1.40 21.06
C SER A 22 6.65 -1.56 21.28
N ARG A 23 5.92 -0.46 21.10
CA ARG A 23 4.45 -0.36 21.20
C ARG A 23 3.93 0.64 20.17
N SER A 24 2.62 0.62 19.91
CA SER A 24 1.99 1.61 19.02
C SER A 24 2.24 3.02 19.54
N MET A 25 2.76 3.88 18.67
CA MET A 25 3.13 5.26 18.99
C MET A 25 2.71 6.20 17.86
N LEU A 26 2.11 7.33 18.23
CA LEU A 26 1.83 8.41 17.29
C LEU A 26 2.81 9.56 17.54
N VAL A 27 3.56 9.95 16.52
CA VAL A 27 4.47 11.11 16.57
C VAL A 27 3.87 12.26 15.77
N LEU A 28 3.41 13.30 16.46
CA LEU A 28 2.90 14.52 15.85
C LEU A 28 4.03 15.52 15.64
N ALA A 29 4.28 15.90 14.40
CA ALA A 29 5.42 16.73 14.05
C ALA A 29 5.10 17.61 12.82
N GLY A 30 5.40 18.89 12.88
CA GLY A 30 5.23 19.86 11.80
C GLY A 30 6.14 19.62 10.59
N ALA A 31 5.93 20.38 9.52
CA ALA A 31 6.84 20.37 8.38
C ALA A 31 8.25 20.81 8.83
N GLY A 32 9.29 20.18 8.29
CA GLY A 32 10.68 20.52 8.64
C GLY A 32 11.17 20.03 10.02
N SER A 33 10.32 19.44 10.86
CA SER A 33 10.69 18.97 12.21
C SER A 33 11.61 17.73 12.24
N GLY A 34 11.96 17.17 11.10
CA GLY A 34 12.81 15.98 11.01
C GLY A 34 12.10 14.64 11.15
N LYS A 35 10.80 14.54 10.84
CA LYS A 35 10.03 13.28 10.89
C LYS A 35 10.74 12.09 10.23
N THR A 36 11.25 12.28 9.02
CA THR A 36 11.98 11.22 8.30
C THR A 36 13.28 10.84 9.03
N ARG A 37 13.95 11.82 9.68
CA ARG A 37 15.13 11.55 10.50
C ARG A 37 14.77 10.67 11.69
N VAL A 38 13.72 11.01 12.42
CA VAL A 38 13.21 10.20 13.55
C VAL A 38 12.93 8.78 13.08
N LEU A 39 12.26 8.60 11.95
CA LEU A 39 11.94 7.27 11.42
C LEU A 39 13.21 6.46 11.07
N VAL A 40 14.18 7.06 10.39
CA VAL A 40 15.46 6.41 10.05
C VAL A 40 16.21 5.98 11.33
N HIS A 41 16.31 6.88 12.31
CA HIS A 41 16.98 6.60 13.57
C HIS A 41 16.20 5.56 14.42
N ARG A 42 14.87 5.55 14.37
CA ARG A 42 14.04 4.49 15.00
C ARG A 42 14.31 3.13 14.37
N ILE A 43 14.40 3.04 13.05
CA ILE A 43 14.78 1.80 12.36
C ILE A 43 16.15 1.33 12.82
N ALA A 44 17.12 2.24 12.90
CA ALA A 44 18.46 1.93 13.37
C ALA A 44 18.47 1.45 14.82
N TRP A 45 17.68 2.07 15.69
CA TRP A 45 17.50 1.68 17.09
C TRP A 45 16.92 0.27 17.21
N LEU A 46 15.84 -0.03 16.50
CA LEU A 46 15.21 -1.36 16.50
C LEU A 46 16.20 -2.45 16.09
N ILE A 47 17.02 -2.19 15.08
CA ILE A 47 18.01 -3.18 14.60
C ILE A 47 19.18 -3.34 15.56
N LYS A 48 19.77 -2.23 16.01
CA LYS A 48 21.03 -2.28 16.79
C LYS A 48 20.82 -2.54 18.26
N ILE A 49 19.73 -2.02 18.85
CA ILE A 49 19.49 -2.06 20.30
C ILE A 49 18.45 -3.11 20.66
N GLU A 50 17.34 -3.14 19.93
CA GLU A 50 16.28 -4.13 20.20
C GLU A 50 16.50 -5.45 19.43
N HIS A 51 17.58 -5.54 18.63
CA HIS A 51 17.97 -6.73 17.86
C HIS A 51 16.88 -7.26 16.91
N VAL A 52 16.00 -6.37 16.43
CA VAL A 52 14.99 -6.72 15.46
C VAL A 52 15.66 -7.00 14.11
N SER A 53 15.31 -8.12 13.49
CA SER A 53 15.82 -8.45 12.16
C SER A 53 15.39 -7.38 11.14
N PRO A 54 16.31 -6.90 10.27
CA PRO A 54 15.96 -5.96 9.20
C PRO A 54 14.80 -6.43 8.30
N HIS A 55 14.63 -7.74 8.16
CA HIS A 55 13.55 -8.34 7.37
C HIS A 55 12.17 -8.20 8.02
N ASN A 56 12.12 -7.98 9.33
CA ASN A 56 10.87 -7.85 10.10
C ASN A 56 10.43 -6.39 10.23
N ILE A 57 11.12 -5.46 9.59
CA ILE A 57 10.80 -4.03 9.61
C ILE A 57 10.12 -3.63 8.31
N LEU A 58 8.90 -3.12 8.42
CA LEU A 58 8.14 -2.53 7.33
C LEU A 58 8.10 -1.00 7.51
N ALA A 59 8.76 -0.26 6.63
CA ALA A 59 8.76 1.19 6.63
C ALA A 59 8.12 1.74 5.35
N VAL A 60 7.05 2.49 5.52
CA VAL A 60 6.23 2.96 4.39
C VAL A 60 6.32 4.47 4.26
N THR A 61 6.40 4.93 3.02
CA THR A 61 6.38 6.35 2.67
C THR A 61 5.50 6.59 1.45
N PHE A 62 5.19 7.85 1.18
CA PHE A 62 4.25 8.20 0.12
C PHE A 62 4.90 8.21 -1.28
N THR A 63 6.18 8.60 -1.39
CA THR A 63 6.86 8.75 -2.68
C THR A 63 8.06 7.83 -2.83
N ASN A 64 8.34 7.41 -4.06
CA ASN A 64 9.53 6.61 -4.38
C ASN A 64 10.83 7.35 -4.06
N LYS A 65 10.85 8.69 -4.20
CA LYS A 65 11.99 9.53 -3.84
C LYS A 65 12.28 9.43 -2.34
N ALA A 66 11.25 9.61 -1.50
CA ALA A 66 11.39 9.50 -0.05
C ALA A 66 11.78 8.08 0.39
N ALA A 67 11.26 7.04 -0.25
CA ALA A 67 11.65 5.66 0.02
C ALA A 67 13.13 5.40 -0.31
N LYS A 68 13.61 5.92 -1.43
CA LYS A 68 15.02 5.80 -1.82
C LYS A 68 15.94 6.54 -0.85
N GLU A 69 15.55 7.76 -0.46
CA GLU A 69 16.29 8.58 0.50
C GLU A 69 16.33 7.91 1.89
N MET A 70 15.21 7.39 2.36
CA MET A 70 15.14 6.65 3.62
C MET A 70 16.06 5.44 3.61
N ARG A 71 16.04 4.63 2.54
CA ARG A 71 16.96 3.49 2.38
C ARG A 71 18.42 3.91 2.46
N GLY A 72 18.82 4.92 1.68
CA GLY A 72 20.20 5.41 1.69
C GLY A 72 20.67 5.87 3.07
N ARG A 73 19.81 6.59 3.81
CA ARG A 73 20.12 7.04 5.17
C ARG A 73 20.23 5.88 6.18
N VAL A 74 19.40 4.84 6.04
CA VAL A 74 19.50 3.62 6.87
C VAL A 74 20.79 2.87 6.56
N GLU A 75 21.14 2.72 5.28
CA GLU A 75 22.38 2.08 4.85
C GLU A 75 23.62 2.82 5.40
N GLU A 76 23.62 4.15 5.30
CA GLU A 76 24.71 5.00 5.80
C GLU A 76 24.83 4.90 7.34
N LEU A 77 23.72 5.02 8.06
CA LEU A 77 23.71 5.00 9.53
C LEU A 77 24.10 3.64 10.13
N LEU A 78 23.72 2.55 9.48
CA LEU A 78 23.93 1.19 9.99
C LEU A 78 25.12 0.47 9.34
N ASN A 79 25.64 1.00 8.27
CA ASN A 79 26.66 0.36 7.42
C ASN A 79 26.24 -1.06 6.98
N ILE A 80 24.97 -1.22 6.54
CA ILE A 80 24.40 -2.46 6.04
C ILE A 80 23.64 -2.20 4.74
N SER A 81 23.43 -3.22 3.92
CA SER A 81 22.55 -3.07 2.76
C SER A 81 21.07 -3.14 3.17
N ALA A 82 20.28 -2.12 2.83
CA ALA A 82 18.85 -2.07 3.06
C ALA A 82 18.02 -2.62 1.86
N ARG A 83 18.65 -3.25 0.87
CA ARG A 83 17.96 -3.76 -0.33
C ARG A 83 16.91 -4.82 -0.01
N SER A 84 17.17 -5.66 0.96
CA SER A 84 16.25 -6.73 1.40
C SER A 84 15.16 -6.23 2.33
N MET A 85 15.31 -5.05 2.92
CA MET A 85 14.33 -4.47 3.83
C MET A 85 13.03 -4.10 3.13
N TRP A 86 11.96 -4.06 3.89
CA TRP A 86 10.65 -3.64 3.42
C TRP A 86 10.47 -2.12 3.57
N ILE A 87 11.31 -1.36 2.85
CA ILE A 87 11.24 0.11 2.80
C ILE A 87 10.73 0.52 1.42
N GLY A 88 9.58 1.16 1.33
CA GLY A 88 8.99 1.52 0.04
C GLY A 88 7.73 2.37 0.15
N THR A 89 7.08 2.59 -0.98
CA THR A 89 5.72 3.15 -1.01
C THR A 89 4.69 2.07 -0.74
N PHE A 90 3.48 2.46 -0.28
CA PHE A 90 2.36 1.52 -0.09
C PHE A 90 2.16 0.64 -1.33
N HIS A 91 2.04 1.24 -2.51
CA HIS A 91 1.85 0.51 -3.76
C HIS A 91 3.02 -0.42 -4.09
N GLY A 92 4.26 0.06 -3.93
CA GLY A 92 5.45 -0.75 -4.23
C GLY A 92 5.60 -1.95 -3.31
N LEU A 93 5.35 -1.77 -2.01
CA LEU A 93 5.41 -2.85 -1.03
C LEU A 93 4.26 -3.84 -1.18
N ALA A 94 3.04 -3.36 -1.43
CA ALA A 94 1.89 -4.20 -1.71
C ALA A 94 2.10 -5.02 -2.99
N HIS A 95 2.63 -4.42 -4.06
CA HIS A 95 2.99 -5.15 -5.28
C HIS A 95 4.04 -6.24 -5.02
N ARG A 96 5.09 -5.92 -4.25
CA ARG A 96 6.12 -6.89 -3.85
C ARG A 96 5.52 -8.06 -3.07
N LEU A 97 4.63 -7.78 -2.12
CA LEU A 97 3.95 -8.78 -1.31
C LEU A 97 3.07 -9.69 -2.18
N LEU A 98 2.27 -9.12 -3.07
CA LEU A 98 1.44 -9.88 -4.01
C LEU A 98 2.26 -10.75 -4.96
N ARG A 99 3.45 -10.30 -5.37
CA ARG A 99 4.36 -11.12 -6.18
C ARG A 99 4.90 -12.32 -5.40
N GLN A 100 5.22 -12.15 -4.12
CA GLN A 100 5.70 -13.23 -3.28
C GLN A 100 4.61 -14.26 -2.92
N HIS A 101 3.35 -13.80 -2.82
CA HIS A 101 2.20 -14.59 -2.40
C HIS A 101 1.13 -14.66 -3.51
N SER A 102 1.58 -14.78 -4.76
CA SER A 102 0.66 -14.76 -5.91
C SER A 102 -0.29 -15.96 -5.91
N GLU A 103 0.17 -17.13 -5.48
CA GLU A 103 -0.64 -18.35 -5.40
C GLU A 103 -1.75 -18.21 -4.35
N GLU A 104 -1.42 -17.77 -3.13
CA GLU A 104 -2.38 -17.54 -2.05
C GLU A 104 -3.38 -16.43 -2.41
N ALA A 105 -2.91 -15.43 -3.16
CA ALA A 105 -3.75 -14.35 -3.69
C ALA A 105 -4.60 -14.79 -4.89
N LYS A 106 -4.39 -16.01 -5.42
CA LYS A 106 -5.02 -16.52 -6.64
C LYS A 106 -4.77 -15.60 -7.84
N LEU A 107 -3.55 -15.08 -7.95
CA LEU A 107 -3.11 -14.21 -9.04
C LEU A 107 -2.17 -15.00 -9.97
N PRO A 108 -2.25 -14.80 -11.29
CA PRO A 108 -1.23 -15.31 -12.19
C PRO A 108 0.13 -14.67 -11.87
N SER A 109 1.22 -15.40 -11.95
CA SER A 109 2.57 -14.88 -11.68
C SER A 109 2.93 -13.66 -12.53
N THR A 110 2.28 -13.51 -13.68
CA THR A 110 2.46 -12.43 -14.65
C THR A 110 1.46 -11.29 -14.51
N PHE A 111 0.71 -11.20 -13.38
CA PHE A 111 -0.27 -10.15 -13.20
C PHE A 111 0.35 -8.75 -13.36
N GLN A 112 -0.43 -7.82 -13.90
CA GLN A 112 -0.04 -6.44 -14.09
C GLN A 112 -0.96 -5.52 -13.29
N VAL A 113 -0.37 -4.42 -12.82
CA VAL A 113 -1.11 -3.31 -12.21
C VAL A 113 -1.50 -2.36 -13.33
N ILE A 114 -2.77 -2.00 -13.37
CA ILE A 114 -3.28 -1.03 -14.33
C ILE A 114 -3.49 0.32 -13.64
N ASP A 115 -3.30 1.39 -14.39
CA ASP A 115 -3.63 2.74 -13.94
C ASP A 115 -5.13 3.07 -14.15
N SER A 116 -5.53 4.28 -13.72
CA SER A 116 -6.93 4.74 -13.82
C SER A 116 -7.43 4.85 -15.26
N ASP A 117 -6.54 5.21 -16.20
CA ASP A 117 -6.89 5.35 -17.61
C ASP A 117 -7.05 3.98 -18.26
N ASP A 118 -6.20 3.03 -17.91
CA ASP A 118 -6.31 1.64 -18.34
C ASP A 118 -7.58 1.00 -17.79
N GLN A 119 -7.93 1.27 -16.53
CA GLN A 119 -9.18 0.81 -15.93
C GLN A 119 -10.39 1.34 -16.72
N LEU A 120 -10.41 2.64 -17.03
CA LEU A 120 -11.50 3.23 -17.80
C LEU A 120 -11.59 2.63 -19.22
N ARG A 121 -10.44 2.42 -19.88
CA ARG A 121 -10.40 1.77 -21.19
C ARG A 121 -10.93 0.34 -21.16
N LEU A 122 -10.61 -0.40 -20.11
CA LEU A 122 -11.13 -1.75 -19.92
C LEU A 122 -12.63 -1.73 -19.71
N ILE A 123 -13.17 -0.88 -18.84
CA ILE A 123 -14.61 -0.77 -18.60
C ILE A 123 -15.35 -0.43 -19.90
N LYS A 124 -14.85 0.53 -20.69
CA LYS A 124 -15.44 0.83 -22.01
C LYS A 124 -15.47 -0.38 -22.95
N ARG A 125 -14.38 -1.17 -22.99
CA ARG A 125 -14.35 -2.38 -23.80
C ARG A 125 -15.35 -3.43 -23.33
N LEU A 126 -15.47 -3.64 -22.02
CA LEU A 126 -16.45 -4.56 -21.44
C LEU A 126 -17.87 -4.12 -21.75
N MET A 127 -18.21 -2.85 -21.55
CA MET A 127 -19.53 -2.29 -21.85
C MET A 127 -19.88 -2.47 -23.33
N LYS A 128 -18.94 -2.20 -24.23
CA LYS A 128 -19.14 -2.44 -25.68
C LYS A 128 -19.39 -3.91 -25.99
N ALA A 129 -18.61 -4.83 -25.39
CA ALA A 129 -18.78 -6.28 -25.57
C ALA A 129 -20.11 -6.81 -25.01
N MET A 130 -20.68 -6.12 -24.03
CA MET A 130 -21.98 -6.43 -23.41
C MET A 130 -23.15 -5.68 -24.05
N ASN A 131 -22.92 -4.93 -25.13
CA ASN A 131 -23.91 -4.06 -25.78
C ASN A 131 -24.60 -3.09 -24.80
N ILE A 132 -23.84 -2.54 -23.85
CA ILE A 132 -24.31 -1.54 -22.89
C ILE A 132 -24.04 -0.16 -23.47
N ASP A 133 -25.11 0.64 -23.59
CA ASP A 133 -25.07 2.01 -24.10
C ASP A 133 -24.34 2.93 -23.11
N ASP A 134 -23.22 3.52 -23.54
CA ASP A 134 -22.36 4.36 -22.71
C ASP A 134 -22.94 5.78 -22.49
N THR A 135 -23.96 6.19 -23.25
CA THR A 135 -24.69 7.45 -23.03
C THR A 135 -25.66 7.31 -21.85
N ARG A 136 -26.33 6.16 -21.74
CA ARG A 136 -27.25 5.83 -20.64
C ARG A 136 -26.49 5.40 -19.38
N TRP A 137 -25.35 4.76 -19.56
CA TRP A 137 -24.51 4.16 -18.50
C TRP A 137 -23.09 4.72 -18.57
N PRO A 138 -22.80 5.93 -18.08
CA PRO A 138 -21.49 6.55 -18.25
C PRO A 138 -20.35 5.71 -17.67
N PRO A 139 -19.32 5.37 -18.47
CA PRO A 139 -18.24 4.49 -18.02
C PRO A 139 -17.52 4.97 -16.76
N LYS A 140 -17.39 6.30 -16.59
CA LYS A 140 -16.78 6.88 -15.38
C LYS A 140 -17.57 6.56 -14.11
N GLN A 141 -18.89 6.54 -14.20
CA GLN A 141 -19.75 6.18 -13.05
C GLN A 141 -19.62 4.69 -12.70
N MET A 142 -19.42 3.82 -13.71
CA MET A 142 -19.13 2.41 -13.48
C MET A 142 -17.78 2.21 -12.76
N VAL A 143 -16.74 2.91 -13.22
CA VAL A 143 -15.43 2.92 -12.54
C VAL A 143 -15.56 3.40 -11.09
N TRP A 144 -16.30 4.47 -10.86
CA TRP A 144 -16.51 5.05 -9.54
C TRP A 144 -17.22 4.08 -8.59
N PHE A 145 -18.32 3.48 -9.05
CA PHE A 145 -19.03 2.46 -8.28
C PHE A 145 -18.11 1.29 -7.90
N ILE A 146 -17.37 0.74 -8.88
CA ILE A 146 -16.48 -0.39 -8.67
C ILE A 146 -15.37 -0.06 -7.67
N ASN A 147 -14.78 1.12 -7.78
CA ASN A 147 -13.72 1.54 -6.86
C ASN A 147 -14.26 1.73 -5.44
N ALA A 148 -15.43 2.37 -5.28
CA ALA A 148 -16.08 2.51 -3.98
C ALA A 148 -16.35 1.15 -3.31
N GLN A 149 -16.84 0.16 -4.05
CA GLN A 149 -17.03 -1.20 -3.50
C GLN A 149 -15.70 -1.86 -3.11
N LYS A 150 -14.67 -1.67 -3.94
CA LYS A 150 -13.33 -2.21 -3.65
C LYS A 150 -12.69 -1.56 -2.44
N ASP A 151 -12.87 -0.26 -2.26
CA ASP A 151 -12.34 0.50 -1.11
C ASP A 151 -12.95 -0.01 0.21
N GLU A 152 -14.23 -0.42 0.19
CA GLU A 152 -14.90 -1.08 1.33
C GLU A 152 -14.60 -2.59 1.43
N GLY A 153 -13.77 -3.13 0.57
CA GLY A 153 -13.43 -4.57 0.55
C GLY A 153 -14.58 -5.47 0.06
N ILE A 154 -15.61 -4.91 -0.57
CA ILE A 154 -16.81 -5.64 -1.01
C ILE A 154 -16.60 -6.20 -2.41
N ARG A 155 -16.75 -7.51 -2.55
CA ARG A 155 -16.72 -8.18 -3.87
C ARG A 155 -18.11 -8.13 -4.52
N ALA A 156 -18.14 -8.13 -5.85
CA ALA A 156 -19.40 -8.14 -6.60
C ALA A 156 -20.36 -9.26 -6.15
N SER A 157 -19.82 -10.44 -5.81
CA SER A 157 -20.60 -11.59 -5.30
C SER A 157 -21.24 -11.39 -3.92
N HIS A 158 -20.81 -10.36 -3.17
CA HIS A 158 -21.33 -10.08 -1.82
C HIS A 158 -22.31 -8.90 -1.79
N ILE A 159 -22.55 -8.27 -2.94
CA ILE A 159 -23.51 -7.17 -3.04
C ILE A 159 -24.89 -7.75 -3.29
N GLN A 160 -25.85 -7.42 -2.43
CA GLN A 160 -27.25 -7.79 -2.63
C GLN A 160 -27.87 -6.97 -3.76
N GLU A 161 -28.57 -7.64 -4.66
CA GLU A 161 -29.33 -6.98 -5.73
C GLU A 161 -30.57 -6.31 -5.14
N THR A 162 -30.73 -5.01 -5.37
CA THR A 162 -31.88 -4.23 -4.88
C THR A 162 -33.05 -4.19 -5.87
N GLY A 163 -32.95 -4.86 -7.02
CA GLY A 163 -33.95 -4.81 -8.07
C GLY A 163 -33.87 -3.55 -8.96
N ASP A 164 -33.01 -2.59 -8.65
CA ASP A 164 -32.79 -1.44 -9.51
C ASP A 164 -31.94 -1.82 -10.74
N LEU A 165 -32.50 -1.52 -11.93
CA LEU A 165 -31.85 -1.82 -13.21
C LEU A 165 -30.44 -1.17 -13.33
N TYR A 166 -30.26 0.02 -12.73
CA TYR A 166 -28.97 0.69 -12.74
C TYR A 166 -27.93 -0.10 -11.94
N GLN A 167 -28.28 -0.50 -10.74
CA GLN A 167 -27.42 -1.30 -9.88
C GLN A 167 -27.11 -2.68 -10.49
N GLN A 168 -28.10 -3.33 -11.10
CA GLN A 168 -27.89 -4.60 -11.79
C GLN A 168 -26.82 -4.49 -12.88
N LYS A 169 -26.87 -3.43 -13.70
CA LYS A 169 -25.83 -3.19 -14.73
C LYS A 169 -24.46 -2.90 -14.14
N GLN A 170 -24.39 -2.14 -13.04
CA GLN A 170 -23.14 -1.91 -12.32
C GLN A 170 -22.52 -3.21 -11.80
N LEU A 171 -23.34 -4.08 -11.21
CA LEU A 171 -22.91 -5.38 -10.71
C LEU A 171 -22.46 -6.32 -11.85
N GLU A 172 -23.20 -6.35 -12.96
CA GLU A 172 -22.85 -7.15 -14.14
C GLU A 172 -21.46 -6.75 -14.69
N ILE A 173 -21.18 -5.45 -14.81
CA ILE A 173 -19.88 -4.92 -15.24
C ILE A 173 -18.81 -5.25 -14.20
N TYR A 174 -19.10 -5.10 -12.91
CA TYR A 174 -18.17 -5.40 -11.84
C TYR A 174 -17.77 -6.88 -11.82
N HIS A 175 -18.73 -7.81 -11.97
CA HIS A 175 -18.47 -9.24 -12.11
C HIS A 175 -17.55 -9.53 -13.31
N ARG A 176 -17.83 -8.93 -14.47
CA ARG A 176 -17.02 -9.10 -15.69
C ARG A 176 -15.61 -8.51 -15.54
N GLN A 177 -15.48 -7.38 -14.85
CA GLN A 177 -14.17 -6.80 -14.58
C GLN A 177 -13.32 -7.70 -13.69
N ILE A 178 -13.91 -8.33 -12.67
CA ILE A 178 -13.19 -9.27 -11.79
C ILE A 178 -12.65 -10.46 -12.56
N ILE A 179 -13.41 -10.98 -13.51
CA ILE A 179 -12.98 -12.09 -14.36
C ILE A 179 -11.81 -11.67 -15.28
N SER A 180 -11.80 -10.42 -15.75
CA SER A 180 -10.80 -9.91 -16.69
C SER A 180 -9.58 -9.25 -16.04
N LEU A 181 -9.70 -8.81 -14.79
CA LEU A 181 -8.65 -8.19 -13.99
C LEU A 181 -8.57 -8.89 -12.64
N PHE A 182 -7.57 -9.72 -12.45
CA PHE A 182 -7.30 -10.27 -11.13
C PHE A 182 -7.04 -9.14 -10.11
N GLN A 183 -7.75 -9.21 -9.02
CA GLN A 183 -7.93 -8.30 -7.90
C GLN A 183 -6.65 -7.75 -7.25
N TYR A 184 -6.13 -6.65 -7.75
CA TYR A 184 -5.01 -5.96 -7.12
C TYR A 184 -5.41 -5.14 -5.87
N TYR A 185 -6.59 -4.51 -5.87
CA TYR A 185 -6.95 -3.51 -4.86
C TYR A 185 -7.31 -4.07 -3.47
N LEU A 186 -7.98 -5.21 -3.40
CA LEU A 186 -8.51 -5.76 -2.14
C LEU A 186 -7.45 -6.34 -1.20
N TYR A 187 -6.32 -6.79 -1.74
CA TYR A 187 -5.24 -7.34 -0.90
C TYR A 187 -4.40 -6.25 -0.28
N CYS A 188 -4.25 -5.10 -0.93
CA CYS A 188 -3.50 -3.98 -0.38
C CYS A 188 -4.16 -3.39 0.87
N GLN A 189 -5.49 -3.30 0.93
CA GLN A 189 -6.20 -2.81 2.12
C GLN A 189 -6.12 -3.77 3.31
N LYS A 190 -6.27 -5.07 3.09
CA LYS A 190 -6.11 -6.05 4.18
C LYS A 190 -4.69 -6.14 4.74
N ILE A 191 -3.69 -5.74 3.95
CA ILE A 191 -2.28 -5.71 4.39
C ILE A 191 -1.99 -4.45 5.21
N VAL A 192 -2.68 -3.35 4.94
CA VAL A 192 -2.57 -2.10 5.73
C VAL A 192 -3.14 -2.28 7.15
N ASP A 193 -4.09 -3.22 7.34
CA ASP A 193 -4.57 -3.62 8.68
C ASP A 193 -3.57 -4.49 9.47
N LEU A 194 -2.52 -5.00 8.84
CA LEU A 194 -1.37 -5.58 9.53
C LEU A 194 -0.56 -4.44 10.15
N ARG A 195 -0.86 -4.14 11.42
CA ARG A 195 -0.18 -3.27 12.38
C ARG A 195 1.10 -2.64 11.84
N LEU A 196 0.95 -1.44 11.30
CA LEU A 196 2.06 -0.51 11.11
C LEU A 196 2.63 -0.21 12.50
N ILE A 197 3.80 -0.72 12.77
CA ILE A 197 4.63 -0.28 13.89
C ILE A 197 5.34 1.00 13.48
#